data_072e7e2a3bcdbb0b68e5f8696c11e7ab
#
_entry.id   072e7e2a3bcdbb0b68e5f8696c11e7ab
#
_cell.length_a   1.000
_cell.length_b   1.000
_cell.length_c   1.000
_cell.angle_alpha   90.00
_cell.angle_beta   90.00
_cell.angle_gamma   90.00
#
_symmetry.space_group_name_H-M   'P 1'
#
loop_
_entity.id
_entity.type
_entity.pdbx_description
1 polymer ?
#
loop_
_entity_poly.entity_id
_entity_poly.type
_entity_poly.pdbx_seq_one_letter_code
_entity_poly.pdbx_strand_id
1 'polypeptide(L)'
;MALLERVSTLIRANLNDLIDKAEDPEKMIKQVILDMQNQLLQVKTQVAIAIADQHLLEKKQKENEEKTAEWMKKAEMAVGKKEDDLARAALHRVESYRELAGNFTQQVTDQKTQVENLKTALRQLGQKLTEAKAKADLLIAQQRRARAVGKAHDARTAIGSESKSAAFDRMKRKVAHNEAVSQAKSEMGAEDVEDRLTAMEKEDRIEQLLAEMKAKQG
;
A
#
# COMPACT_ATOMS: atom_id res chain seq x y z
N MET A 1 -14.77 -3.16 -10.19
CA MET A 1 -15.46 -4.14 -9.32
C MET A 1 -14.64 -5.43 -9.16
N ALA A 2 -14.18 -6.07 -10.25
CA ALA A 2 -13.45 -7.35 -10.14
C ALA A 2 -12.14 -7.33 -9.31
N LEU A 3 -11.42 -6.22 -9.21
CA LEU A 3 -10.16 -6.12 -8.45
C LEU A 3 -10.41 -6.10 -6.94
N LEU A 4 -11.39 -5.33 -6.49
CA LEU A 4 -11.78 -5.25 -5.07
C LEU A 4 -12.38 -6.58 -4.58
N GLU A 5 -13.10 -7.31 -5.42
CA GLU A 5 -13.62 -8.65 -5.11
C GLU A 5 -12.50 -9.68 -4.97
N ARG A 6 -11.51 -9.69 -5.87
CA ARG A 6 -10.33 -10.57 -5.76
C ARG A 6 -9.51 -10.28 -4.50
N VAL A 7 -9.32 -9.02 -4.18
CA VAL A 7 -8.67 -8.58 -2.93
C VAL A 7 -9.46 -9.06 -1.71
N SER A 8 -10.80 -8.92 -1.72
CA SER A 8 -11.67 -9.40 -0.65
C SER A 8 -11.61 -10.92 -0.47
N THR A 9 -11.53 -11.67 -1.56
CA THR A 9 -11.45 -13.14 -1.52
C THR A 9 -10.12 -13.62 -0.90
N LEU A 10 -9.01 -12.95 -1.22
CA LEU A 10 -7.70 -13.26 -0.62
C LEU A 10 -7.59 -12.84 0.84
N ILE A 11 -8.22 -11.74 1.22
CA ILE A 11 -8.33 -11.32 2.63
C ILE A 11 -9.10 -12.37 3.46
N ARG A 12 -10.05 -13.07 2.85
CA ARG A 12 -10.86 -14.13 3.48
C ARG A 12 -10.22 -15.51 3.44
N ALA A 13 -9.23 -15.74 2.59
CA ALA A 13 -8.53 -17.02 2.52
C ALA A 13 -7.92 -17.34 3.90
N ASN A 14 -8.46 -18.38 4.53
CA ASN A 14 -8.00 -18.81 5.86
C ASN A 14 -6.67 -19.54 5.64
N LEU A 15 -5.55 -18.90 5.98
CA LEU A 15 -4.20 -19.49 5.85
C LEU A 15 -4.11 -20.86 6.55
N ASN A 16 -4.90 -21.08 7.61
CA ASN A 16 -4.93 -22.35 8.33
C ASN A 16 -5.50 -23.49 7.45
N ASP A 17 -6.59 -23.25 6.71
CA ASP A 17 -7.21 -24.27 5.85
C ASP A 17 -6.32 -24.68 4.66
N LEU A 18 -5.42 -23.79 4.23
CA LEU A 18 -4.44 -24.05 3.19
C LEU A 18 -3.26 -24.90 3.71
N ILE A 19 -2.91 -24.74 4.98
CA ILE A 19 -1.79 -25.44 5.62
C ILE A 19 -2.13 -26.88 5.91
N ASP A 20 -3.35 -27.15 6.39
CA ASP A 20 -3.80 -28.50 6.80
C ASP A 20 -3.88 -29.48 5.62
N LYS A 21 -3.93 -28.99 4.38
CA LYS A 21 -4.08 -29.78 3.16
C LYS A 21 -2.82 -29.89 2.32
N ALA A 22 -1.72 -29.26 2.70
CA ALA A 22 -0.54 -29.13 1.86
C ALA A 22 0.55 -30.16 2.20
N GLU A 23 1.16 -30.76 1.17
CA GLU A 23 2.36 -31.59 1.33
C GLU A 23 3.57 -30.79 1.84
N ASP A 24 3.70 -29.53 1.43
CA ASP A 24 4.71 -28.58 1.91
C ASP A 24 4.10 -27.23 2.30
N PRO A 25 3.60 -27.11 3.54
CA PRO A 25 2.97 -25.87 4.02
C PRO A 25 3.88 -24.65 3.98
N GLU A 26 5.18 -24.80 4.23
CA GLU A 26 6.13 -23.67 4.21
C GLU A 26 6.22 -23.05 2.81
N LYS A 27 6.30 -23.88 1.78
CA LYS A 27 6.37 -23.42 0.39
C LYS A 27 5.07 -22.76 -0.05
N MET A 28 3.93 -23.33 0.35
CA MET A 28 2.60 -22.78 0.02
C MET A 28 2.38 -21.43 0.68
N ILE A 29 2.71 -21.27 1.96
CA ILE A 29 2.60 -20.00 2.69
C ILE A 29 3.44 -18.91 1.99
N LYS A 30 4.67 -19.22 1.62
CA LYS A 30 5.56 -18.27 0.91
C LYS A 30 4.95 -17.86 -0.42
N GLN A 31 4.35 -18.79 -1.16
CA GLN A 31 3.69 -18.49 -2.43
C GLN A 31 2.50 -17.55 -2.23
N VAL A 32 1.63 -17.81 -1.23
CA VAL A 32 0.48 -16.95 -0.92
C VAL A 32 0.93 -15.53 -0.57
N ILE A 33 1.99 -15.39 0.24
CA ILE A 33 2.55 -14.08 0.58
C ILE A 33 3.07 -13.35 -0.67
N LEU A 34 3.75 -14.06 -1.56
CA LEU A 34 4.24 -13.49 -2.83
C LEU A 34 3.08 -13.03 -3.72
N ASP A 35 2.03 -13.82 -3.83
CA ASP A 35 0.83 -13.47 -4.60
C ASP A 35 0.12 -12.24 -4.02
N MET A 36 0.01 -12.13 -2.69
CA MET A 36 -0.51 -10.94 -2.02
C MET A 36 0.35 -9.70 -2.27
N GLN A 37 1.68 -9.84 -2.26
CA GLN A 37 2.59 -8.73 -2.59
C GLN A 37 2.43 -8.25 -4.03
N ASN A 38 2.33 -9.17 -4.98
CA ASN A 38 2.11 -8.84 -6.39
C ASN A 38 0.78 -8.11 -6.60
N GLN A 39 -0.27 -8.54 -5.91
CA GLN A 39 -1.57 -7.86 -5.96
C GLN A 39 -1.53 -6.47 -5.31
N LEU A 40 -0.85 -6.32 -4.18
CA LEU A 40 -0.65 -5.00 -3.57
C LEU A 40 0.03 -4.04 -4.56
N LEU A 41 1.04 -4.52 -5.29
CA LEU A 41 1.72 -3.73 -6.32
C LEU A 41 0.78 -3.33 -7.46
N GLN A 42 -0.08 -4.26 -7.92
CA GLN A 42 -1.08 -3.96 -8.96
C GLN A 42 -2.09 -2.91 -8.48
N VAL A 43 -2.61 -3.04 -7.25
CA VAL A 43 -3.54 -2.05 -6.68
C VAL A 43 -2.85 -0.70 -6.53
N LYS A 44 -1.59 -0.66 -6.07
CA LYS A 44 -0.81 0.58 -5.98
C LYS A 44 -0.67 1.28 -7.33
N THR A 45 -0.43 0.53 -8.40
CA THR A 45 -0.37 1.06 -9.77
C THR A 45 -1.72 1.63 -10.21
N GLN A 46 -2.83 0.94 -9.92
CA GLN A 46 -4.17 1.44 -10.26
C GLN A 46 -4.52 2.72 -9.49
N VAL A 47 -4.13 2.82 -8.22
CA VAL A 47 -4.28 4.05 -7.43
C VAL A 47 -3.50 5.20 -8.07
N ALA A 48 -2.27 4.96 -8.50
CA ALA A 48 -1.45 5.98 -9.18
C ALA A 48 -2.08 6.46 -10.49
N ILE A 49 -2.64 5.54 -11.29
CA ILE A 49 -3.36 5.89 -12.52
C ILE A 49 -4.60 6.74 -12.19
N ALA A 50 -5.41 6.33 -11.22
CA ALA A 50 -6.60 7.07 -10.82
C ALA A 50 -6.29 8.49 -10.32
N ILE A 51 -5.17 8.68 -9.62
CA ILE A 51 -4.68 10.01 -9.21
C ILE A 51 -4.25 10.84 -10.43
N ALA A 52 -3.56 10.23 -11.40
CA ALA A 52 -3.17 10.92 -12.63
C ALA A 52 -4.40 11.37 -13.43
N ASP A 53 -5.42 10.52 -13.55
CA ASP A 53 -6.69 10.85 -14.19
C ASP A 53 -7.41 12.00 -13.47
N GLN A 54 -7.41 12.01 -12.11
CA GLN A 54 -7.94 13.11 -11.33
C GLN A 54 -7.25 14.43 -11.69
N HIS A 55 -5.93 14.47 -11.70
CA HIS A 55 -5.18 15.68 -12.07
C HIS A 55 -5.45 16.13 -13.50
N LEU A 56 -5.65 15.19 -14.43
CA LEU A 56 -6.01 15.54 -15.81
C LEU A 56 -7.40 16.19 -15.88
N LEU A 57 -8.37 15.68 -15.13
CA LEU A 57 -9.71 16.26 -15.04
C LEU A 57 -9.69 17.66 -14.40
N GLU A 58 -8.95 17.83 -13.30
CA GLU A 58 -8.75 19.13 -12.64
C GLU A 58 -8.12 20.16 -13.60
N LYS A 59 -7.14 19.74 -14.38
CA LYS A 59 -6.53 20.60 -15.40
C LYS A 59 -7.56 21.02 -16.46
N LYS A 60 -8.36 20.08 -16.97
CA LYS A 60 -9.42 20.40 -17.96
C LYS A 60 -10.49 21.32 -17.38
N GLN A 61 -10.90 21.12 -16.13
CA GLN A 61 -11.79 22.03 -15.44
C GLN A 61 -11.23 23.44 -15.44
N LYS A 62 -10.02 23.62 -14.96
CA LYS A 62 -9.34 24.92 -14.88
C LYS A 62 -9.18 25.59 -16.24
N GLU A 63 -8.79 24.86 -17.28
CA GLU A 63 -8.69 25.37 -18.64
C GLU A 63 -10.02 25.92 -19.17
N ASN A 64 -11.15 25.28 -18.83
CA ASN A 64 -12.48 25.77 -19.25
C ASN A 64 -12.93 26.96 -18.41
N GLU A 65 -12.61 27.01 -17.11
CA GLU A 65 -12.84 28.18 -16.26
C GLU A 65 -12.04 29.41 -16.76
N GLU A 66 -10.77 29.23 -17.13
CA GLU A 66 -9.93 30.28 -17.70
C GLU A 66 -10.50 30.79 -19.04
N LYS A 67 -10.96 29.90 -19.92
CA LYS A 67 -11.63 30.27 -21.17
C LYS A 67 -12.95 31.02 -20.93
N THR A 68 -13.72 30.60 -19.93
CA THR A 68 -14.94 31.31 -19.53
C THR A 68 -14.62 32.76 -19.14
N ALA A 69 -13.60 32.96 -18.32
CA ALA A 69 -13.17 34.30 -17.91
C ALA A 69 -12.62 35.14 -19.08
N GLU A 70 -11.87 34.51 -19.98
CA GLU A 70 -11.34 35.17 -21.17
C GLU A 70 -12.47 35.67 -22.10
N TRP A 71 -13.45 34.80 -22.39
CA TRP A 71 -14.58 35.16 -23.23
C TRP A 71 -15.51 36.17 -22.58
N MET A 72 -15.65 36.15 -21.24
CA MET A 72 -16.38 37.16 -20.48
C MET A 72 -15.74 38.55 -20.70
N LYS A 73 -14.42 38.69 -20.59
CA LYS A 73 -13.70 39.93 -20.86
C LYS A 73 -13.90 40.41 -22.30
N LYS A 74 -13.94 39.49 -23.28
CA LYS A 74 -14.24 39.82 -24.68
C LYS A 74 -15.66 40.33 -24.85
N ALA A 75 -16.63 39.72 -24.17
CA ALA A 75 -18.02 40.19 -24.18
C ALA A 75 -18.15 41.60 -23.59
N GLU A 76 -17.50 41.88 -22.45
CA GLU A 76 -17.47 43.20 -21.83
C GLU A 76 -16.86 44.25 -22.74
N MET A 77 -15.77 43.93 -23.44
CA MET A 77 -15.16 44.84 -24.44
C MET A 77 -16.09 45.12 -25.60
N ALA A 78 -16.83 44.14 -26.12
CA ALA A 78 -17.78 44.30 -27.21
C ALA A 78 -18.95 45.18 -26.78
N VAL A 79 -19.48 45.01 -25.56
CA VAL A 79 -20.51 45.90 -25.00
C VAL A 79 -20.01 47.34 -24.91
N GLY A 80 -18.77 47.54 -24.41
CA GLY A 80 -18.18 48.89 -24.33
C GLY A 80 -18.00 49.56 -25.70
N LYS A 81 -17.90 48.76 -26.77
CA LYS A 81 -17.85 49.27 -28.16
C LYS A 81 -19.24 49.38 -28.83
N LYS A 82 -20.30 49.04 -28.14
CA LYS A 82 -21.68 48.99 -28.66
C LYS A 82 -21.88 47.94 -29.77
N GLU A 83 -21.07 46.90 -29.81
CA GLU A 83 -21.14 45.80 -30.75
C GLU A 83 -21.96 44.65 -30.19
N ASP A 84 -23.28 44.81 -30.12
CA ASP A 84 -24.20 43.91 -29.41
C ASP A 84 -24.20 42.49 -29.99
N ASP A 85 -24.06 42.34 -31.33
CA ASP A 85 -24.05 41.02 -31.95
C ASP A 85 -22.78 40.26 -31.58
N LEU A 86 -21.64 40.97 -31.52
CA LEU A 86 -20.37 40.38 -31.08
C LEU A 86 -20.39 40.02 -29.60
N ALA A 87 -21.02 40.88 -28.77
CA ALA A 87 -21.23 40.61 -27.37
C ALA A 87 -22.05 39.33 -27.14
N ARG A 88 -23.17 39.17 -27.87
CA ARG A 88 -24.00 37.93 -27.80
C ARG A 88 -23.21 36.70 -28.25
N ALA A 89 -22.45 36.77 -29.34
CA ALA A 89 -21.64 35.66 -29.78
C ALA A 89 -20.58 35.27 -28.74
N ALA A 90 -19.95 36.24 -28.07
CA ALA A 90 -19.00 36.00 -26.99
C ALA A 90 -19.69 35.37 -25.76
N LEU A 91 -20.89 35.83 -25.37
CA LEU A 91 -21.66 35.26 -24.28
C LEU A 91 -22.10 33.81 -24.55
N HIS A 92 -22.44 33.46 -25.78
CA HIS A 92 -22.67 32.07 -26.17
C HIS A 92 -21.44 31.19 -25.92
N ARG A 93 -20.22 31.71 -26.17
CA ARG A 93 -18.98 30.99 -25.85
C ARG A 93 -18.76 30.86 -24.34
N VAL A 94 -19.05 31.90 -23.56
CA VAL A 94 -19.03 31.88 -22.09
C VAL A 94 -19.90 30.76 -21.57
N GLU A 95 -21.15 30.68 -22.04
CA GLU A 95 -22.09 29.66 -21.58
C GLU A 95 -21.63 28.24 -21.92
N SER A 96 -21.15 28.04 -23.17
CA SER A 96 -20.60 26.74 -23.59
C SER A 96 -19.42 26.29 -22.71
N TYR A 97 -18.45 27.19 -22.40
CA TYR A 97 -17.31 26.85 -21.56
C TYR A 97 -17.69 26.69 -20.09
N ARG A 98 -18.69 27.44 -19.60
CA ARG A 98 -19.24 27.29 -18.25
C ARG A 98 -19.91 25.92 -18.05
N GLU A 99 -20.69 25.49 -19.04
CA GLU A 99 -21.31 24.16 -19.01
C GLU A 99 -20.24 23.06 -19.01
N LEU A 100 -19.20 23.17 -19.86
CA LEU A 100 -18.07 22.24 -19.86
C LEU A 100 -17.33 22.23 -18.53
N ALA A 101 -17.06 23.39 -17.92
CA ALA A 101 -16.42 23.49 -16.61
C ALA A 101 -17.28 22.83 -15.52
N GLY A 102 -18.60 23.02 -15.54
CA GLY A 102 -19.54 22.37 -14.65
C GLY A 102 -19.52 20.85 -14.78
N ASN A 103 -19.51 20.33 -16.00
CA ASN A 103 -19.41 18.90 -16.25
C ASN A 103 -18.09 18.32 -15.72
N PHE A 104 -16.95 19.03 -15.90
CA PHE A 104 -15.67 18.61 -15.35
C PHE A 104 -15.66 18.70 -13.81
N THR A 105 -16.30 19.68 -13.21
CA THR A 105 -16.43 19.79 -11.75
C THR A 105 -17.10 18.55 -11.14
N GLN A 106 -18.18 18.08 -11.77
CA GLN A 106 -18.82 16.84 -11.35
C GLN A 106 -17.90 15.64 -11.49
N GLN A 107 -17.24 15.49 -12.64
CA GLN A 107 -16.30 14.39 -12.89
C GLN A 107 -15.12 14.40 -11.91
N VAL A 108 -14.56 15.56 -11.57
CA VAL A 108 -13.51 15.72 -10.57
C VAL A 108 -13.98 15.25 -9.20
N THR A 109 -15.20 15.60 -8.81
CA THR A 109 -15.80 15.20 -7.53
C THR A 109 -15.96 13.69 -7.44
N ASP A 110 -16.48 13.08 -8.48
CA ASP A 110 -16.67 11.63 -8.57
C ASP A 110 -15.32 10.90 -8.55
N GLN A 111 -14.34 11.40 -9.32
CA GLN A 111 -12.99 10.84 -9.38
C GLN A 111 -12.27 10.95 -8.03
N LYS A 112 -12.40 12.08 -7.30
CA LYS A 112 -11.83 12.25 -5.95
C LYS A 112 -12.38 11.20 -4.99
N THR A 113 -13.67 10.97 -5.02
CA THR A 113 -14.31 9.94 -4.19
C THR A 113 -13.77 8.56 -4.52
N GLN A 114 -13.61 8.25 -5.80
CA GLN A 114 -13.04 6.98 -6.25
C GLN A 114 -11.58 6.81 -5.80
N VAL A 115 -10.75 7.84 -5.93
CA VAL A 115 -9.35 7.84 -5.49
C VAL A 115 -9.26 7.59 -3.98
N GLU A 116 -10.08 8.24 -3.15
CA GLU A 116 -10.07 8.03 -1.69
C GLU A 116 -10.52 6.61 -1.31
N ASN A 117 -11.50 6.05 -1.99
CA ASN A 117 -11.91 4.66 -1.80
C ASN A 117 -10.76 3.69 -2.15
N LEU A 118 -10.06 3.92 -3.27
CA LEU A 118 -8.92 3.11 -3.68
C LEU A 118 -7.74 3.23 -2.71
N LYS A 119 -7.42 4.42 -2.21
CA LYS A 119 -6.38 4.64 -1.19
C LYS A 119 -6.72 3.91 0.12
N THR A 120 -7.99 3.91 0.51
CA THR A 120 -8.45 3.20 1.70
C THR A 120 -8.30 1.69 1.53
N ALA A 121 -8.71 1.14 0.38
CA ALA A 121 -8.52 -0.27 0.06
C ALA A 121 -7.04 -0.67 0.02
N LEU A 122 -6.17 0.19 -0.54
CA LEU A 122 -4.72 -0.03 -0.57
C LEU A 122 -4.13 -0.13 0.85
N ARG A 123 -4.53 0.77 1.77
CA ARG A 123 -4.11 0.73 3.17
C ARG A 123 -4.54 -0.56 3.86
N GLN A 124 -5.81 -0.94 3.71
CA GLN A 124 -6.35 -2.18 4.29
C GLN A 124 -5.61 -3.42 3.77
N LEU A 125 -5.33 -3.46 2.46
CA LEU A 125 -4.58 -4.56 1.85
C LEU A 125 -3.14 -4.63 2.39
N GLY A 126 -2.48 -3.47 2.57
CA GLY A 126 -1.15 -3.39 3.18
C GLY A 126 -1.13 -3.93 4.61
N GLN A 127 -2.11 -3.55 5.43
CA GLN A 127 -2.25 -4.06 6.80
C GLN A 127 -2.47 -5.58 6.81
N LYS A 128 -3.35 -6.10 5.95
CA LYS A 128 -3.60 -7.53 5.83
C LYS A 128 -2.38 -8.32 5.37
N LEU A 129 -1.58 -7.76 4.46
CA LEU A 129 -0.31 -8.38 4.07
C LEU A 129 0.67 -8.47 5.26
N THR A 130 0.75 -7.43 6.08
CA THR A 130 1.59 -7.44 7.28
C THR A 130 1.12 -8.49 8.29
N GLU A 131 -0.19 -8.55 8.57
CA GLU A 131 -0.78 -9.58 9.42
C GLU A 131 -0.53 -11.00 8.88
N ALA A 132 -0.68 -11.19 7.56
CA ALA A 132 -0.44 -12.47 6.89
C ALA A 132 1.02 -12.90 7.00
N LYS A 133 1.97 -11.98 6.83
CA LYS A 133 3.41 -12.25 7.01
C LYS A 133 3.72 -12.69 8.43
N ALA A 134 3.24 -11.97 9.44
CA ALA A 134 3.47 -12.33 10.83
C ALA A 134 2.89 -13.72 11.17
N LYS A 135 1.69 -14.04 10.68
CA LYS A 135 1.11 -15.38 10.84
C LYS A 135 1.92 -16.43 10.10
N ALA A 136 2.39 -16.15 8.89
CA ALA A 136 3.21 -17.06 8.11
C ALA A 136 4.50 -17.43 8.85
N ASP A 137 5.20 -16.43 9.40
CA ASP A 137 6.43 -16.64 10.15
C ASP A 137 6.20 -17.50 11.40
N LEU A 138 5.12 -17.24 12.13
CA LEU A 138 4.73 -18.04 13.29
C LEU A 138 4.46 -19.51 12.90
N LEU A 139 3.68 -19.73 11.85
CA LEU A 139 3.31 -21.08 11.39
C LEU A 139 4.53 -21.86 10.90
N ILE A 140 5.42 -21.20 10.14
CA ILE A 140 6.68 -21.79 9.69
C ILE A 140 7.56 -22.18 10.89
N ALA A 141 7.66 -21.32 11.90
CA ALA A 141 8.42 -21.63 13.12
C ALA A 141 7.83 -22.82 13.88
N GLN A 142 6.51 -22.87 14.04
CA GLN A 142 5.81 -23.98 14.68
C GLN A 142 6.03 -25.30 13.93
N GLN A 143 5.92 -25.29 12.60
CA GLN A 143 6.14 -26.47 11.78
C GLN A 143 7.57 -26.97 11.85
N ARG A 144 8.56 -26.06 11.79
CA ARG A 144 10.00 -26.42 11.95
C ARG A 144 10.25 -27.06 13.32
N ARG A 145 9.63 -26.51 14.37
CA ARG A 145 9.70 -27.08 15.72
C ARG A 145 9.08 -28.49 15.77
N ALA A 146 7.87 -28.67 15.22
CA ALA A 146 7.22 -29.98 15.18
C ALA A 146 8.04 -31.01 14.40
N ARG A 147 8.58 -30.65 13.23
CA ARG A 147 9.48 -31.53 12.44
C ARG A 147 10.77 -31.87 13.20
N ALA A 148 11.35 -30.92 13.94
CA ALA A 148 12.54 -31.17 14.74
C ALA A 148 12.25 -32.14 15.90
N VAL A 149 11.13 -31.99 16.58
CA VAL A 149 10.67 -32.90 17.65
C VAL A 149 10.38 -34.29 17.08
N GLY A 150 9.68 -34.40 15.94
CA GLY A 150 9.42 -35.68 15.25
C GLY A 150 10.72 -36.42 14.92
N LYS A 151 11.67 -35.74 14.25
CA LYS A 151 13.00 -36.32 13.94
C LYS A 151 13.79 -36.73 15.18
N ALA A 152 13.67 -35.98 16.27
CA ALA A 152 14.29 -36.35 17.56
C ALA A 152 13.65 -37.60 18.17
N HIS A 153 12.34 -37.74 18.01
CA HIS A 153 11.60 -38.93 18.46
C HIS A 153 11.97 -40.18 17.64
N ASP A 154 12.00 -40.01 16.29
CA ASP A 154 12.38 -41.10 15.36
C ASP A 154 13.84 -41.56 15.61
N ALA A 155 14.76 -40.63 15.81
CA ALA A 155 16.14 -40.94 16.15
C ALA A 155 16.26 -41.66 17.50
N ARG A 156 15.38 -41.32 18.46
CA ARG A 156 15.34 -41.98 19.78
C ARG A 156 14.79 -43.40 19.71
N THR A 157 13.86 -43.67 18.80
CA THR A 157 13.30 -45.02 18.61
C THR A 157 14.19 -45.90 17.73
N ALA A 158 14.95 -45.36 16.79
CA ALA A 158 15.83 -46.09 15.89
C ALA A 158 17.16 -46.53 16.57
N ILE A 159 17.59 -45.87 17.64
CA ILE A 159 18.86 -46.15 18.30
C ILE A 159 18.60 -46.90 19.65
N GLY A 160 18.88 -48.18 19.69
CA GLY A 160 18.91 -48.98 20.91
C GLY A 160 19.85 -48.40 21.97
N SER A 161 19.47 -48.56 23.17
CA SER A 161 19.74 -48.00 24.49
C SER A 161 21.06 -47.40 24.97
N GLU A 162 22.17 -47.38 24.27
CA GLU A 162 23.46 -46.92 24.89
C GLU A 162 24.17 -45.72 24.17
N SER A 163 23.78 -45.37 22.97
CA SER A 163 24.34 -44.19 22.25
C SER A 163 23.49 -42.92 22.38
N LYS A 164 22.51 -42.95 23.24
CA LYS A 164 21.33 -42.06 23.23
C LYS A 164 21.53 -40.65 23.76
N SER A 165 22.41 -40.47 24.75
CA SER A 165 22.60 -39.18 25.43
C SER A 165 23.35 -38.17 24.58
N ALA A 166 24.43 -38.55 23.89
CA ALA A 166 25.27 -37.65 23.14
C ALA A 166 24.62 -37.13 21.80
N ALA A 167 23.73 -37.93 21.19
CA ALA A 167 22.99 -37.52 20.00
C ALA A 167 21.84 -36.54 20.34
N PHE A 168 21.17 -36.79 21.48
CA PHE A 168 20.11 -35.92 22.00
C PHE A 168 20.67 -34.55 22.44
N ASP A 169 21.83 -34.53 23.10
CA ASP A 169 22.48 -33.29 23.52
C ASP A 169 23.01 -32.48 22.33
N ARG A 170 23.46 -33.14 21.25
CA ARG A 170 23.83 -32.46 19.99
C ARG A 170 22.62 -31.86 19.31
N MET A 171 21.46 -32.52 19.31
CA MET A 171 20.25 -32.04 18.68
C MET A 171 19.60 -30.92 19.49
N LYS A 172 19.59 -31.02 20.83
CA LYS A 172 19.18 -29.96 21.74
C LYS A 172 19.99 -28.67 21.55
N ARG A 173 21.32 -28.80 21.39
CA ARG A 173 22.22 -27.68 21.06
C ARG A 173 21.91 -27.08 19.70
N LYS A 174 21.57 -27.89 18.68
CA LYS A 174 21.22 -27.41 17.34
C LYS A 174 19.89 -26.69 17.29
N VAL A 175 18.89 -27.14 18.07
CA VAL A 175 17.60 -26.45 18.24
C VAL A 175 17.79 -25.13 18.98
N ALA A 176 18.54 -25.12 20.07
CA ALA A 176 18.84 -23.89 20.82
C ALA A 176 19.65 -22.88 19.98
N HIS A 177 20.58 -23.35 19.15
CA HIS A 177 21.30 -22.48 18.22
C HIS A 177 20.38 -21.87 17.16
N ASN A 178 19.43 -22.64 16.60
CA ASN A 178 18.47 -22.13 15.63
C ASN A 178 17.45 -21.16 16.26
N GLU A 179 17.07 -21.38 17.51
CA GLU A 179 16.25 -20.43 18.27
C GLU A 179 17.01 -19.12 18.51
N ALA A 180 18.28 -19.18 18.91
CA ALA A 180 19.12 -18.00 19.09
C ALA A 180 19.35 -17.22 17.78
N VAL A 181 19.55 -17.92 16.66
CA VAL A 181 19.67 -17.29 15.32
C VAL A 181 18.34 -16.64 14.89
N SER A 182 17.21 -17.26 15.21
CA SER A 182 15.88 -16.69 14.92
C SER A 182 15.61 -15.46 15.79
N GLN A 183 16.04 -15.48 17.04
CA GLN A 183 15.90 -14.36 17.97
C GLN A 183 16.83 -13.20 17.58
N ALA A 184 18.08 -13.48 17.21
CA ALA A 184 19.00 -12.46 16.67
C ALA A 184 18.48 -11.80 15.38
N LYS A 185 17.82 -12.58 14.50
CA LYS A 185 17.16 -12.01 13.31
C LYS A 185 15.95 -11.14 13.64
N SER A 186 15.23 -11.46 14.73
CA SER A 186 14.11 -10.65 15.21
C SER A 186 14.61 -9.34 15.84
N GLU A 187 15.73 -9.39 16.54
CA GLU A 187 16.38 -8.21 17.13
C GLU A 187 16.95 -7.30 16.04
N MET A 188 17.59 -7.84 15.01
CA MET A 188 18.04 -7.04 13.84
C MET A 188 16.88 -6.38 13.08
N GLY A 189 15.68 -7.00 13.05
CA GLY A 189 14.48 -6.39 12.48
C GLY A 189 13.88 -5.28 13.34
N ALA A 190 14.12 -5.29 14.65
CA ALA A 190 13.73 -4.23 15.57
C ALA A 190 14.67 -3.00 15.46
N GLU A 191 15.97 -3.21 15.28
CA GLU A 191 16.94 -2.14 15.01
C GLU A 191 16.60 -1.35 13.73
N ASP A 192 16.14 -2.02 12.67
CA ASP A 192 15.71 -1.35 11.42
C ASP A 192 14.49 -0.43 11.62
N VAL A 193 13.60 -0.75 12.56
CA VAL A 193 12.45 0.12 12.91
C VAL A 193 12.91 1.32 13.75
N GLU A 194 13.83 1.13 14.67
CA GLU A 194 14.37 2.18 15.53
C GLU A 194 15.23 3.18 14.73
N ASP A 195 16.02 2.70 13.77
CA ASP A 195 16.78 3.51 12.82
C ASP A 195 15.86 4.35 11.92
N ARG A 196 14.73 3.78 11.47
CA ARG A 196 13.73 4.50 10.66
C ARG A 196 12.99 5.56 11.45
N LEU A 197 12.65 5.29 12.70
CA LEU A 197 12.04 6.29 13.61
C LEU A 197 13.02 7.44 13.90
N THR A 198 14.30 7.13 14.14
CA THR A 198 15.35 8.12 14.36
C THR A 198 15.61 8.98 13.11
N ALA A 199 15.48 8.39 11.91
CA ALA A 199 15.57 9.15 10.66
C ALA A 199 14.38 10.10 10.47
N MET A 200 13.14 9.67 10.80
CA MET A 200 11.95 10.53 10.75
C MET A 200 12.04 11.70 11.75
N GLU A 201 12.50 11.45 12.98
CA GLU A 201 12.68 12.52 13.97
C GLU A 201 13.73 13.55 13.53
N LYS A 202 14.79 13.13 12.81
CA LYS A 202 15.78 14.04 12.24
C LYS A 202 15.20 14.88 11.11
N GLU A 203 14.35 14.31 10.28
CA GLU A 203 13.71 15.00 9.15
C GLU A 203 12.73 16.07 9.64
N ASP A 204 11.90 15.74 10.65
CA ASP A 204 11.00 16.70 11.31
C ASP A 204 11.77 17.86 11.96
N ARG A 205 12.93 17.58 12.55
CA ARG A 205 13.78 18.60 13.16
C ARG A 205 14.44 19.53 12.14
N ILE A 206 14.78 18.98 10.95
CA ILE A 206 15.30 19.78 9.83
C ILE A 206 14.21 20.67 9.26
N GLU A 207 12.98 20.20 9.13
CA GLU A 207 11.83 20.99 8.68
C GLU A 207 11.50 22.14 9.66
N GLN A 208 11.53 21.86 10.97
CA GLN A 208 11.35 22.90 11.99
C GLN A 208 12.44 23.99 11.90
N LEU A 209 13.70 23.60 11.75
CA LEU A 209 14.81 24.54 11.57
C LEU A 209 14.68 25.36 10.28
N LEU A 210 14.20 24.73 9.21
CA LEU A 210 13.94 25.41 7.94
C LEU A 210 12.81 26.44 8.08
N ALA A 211 11.75 26.11 8.82
CA ALA A 211 10.65 27.00 9.12
C ALA A 211 11.10 28.19 9.98
N GLU A 212 11.92 27.94 11.01
CA GLU A 212 12.51 29.01 11.84
C GLU A 212 13.44 29.94 11.04
N MET A 213 14.23 29.38 10.12
CA MET A 213 15.09 30.20 9.25
C MET A 213 14.28 31.05 8.28
N LYS A 214 13.21 30.53 7.72
CA LYS A 214 12.29 31.30 6.86
C LYS A 214 11.55 32.40 7.62
N ALA A 215 11.17 32.16 8.88
CA ALA A 215 10.54 33.16 9.73
C ALA A 215 11.49 34.29 10.20
N LYS A 216 12.81 34.06 10.16
CA LYS A 216 13.83 35.09 10.49
C LYS A 216 14.27 35.94 9.30
N GLN A 217 13.87 35.55 8.07
CA GLN A 217 14.23 36.26 6.83
C GLN A 217 13.06 37.05 6.20
N GLY A 218 11.85 37.00 6.77
CA GLY A 218 10.67 37.81 6.43
C GLY A 218 10.40 38.83 7.51
#